data_573857b5e27ae51d287a2f708e8b765f
#
_entry.id   573857b5e27ae51d287a2f708e8b765f
#
_cell.length_a   1.000
_cell.length_b   1.000
_cell.length_c   1.000
_cell.angle_alpha   90.00
_cell.angle_beta   90.00
_cell.angle_gamma   90.00
#
_symmetry.space_group_name_H-M   'P 1'
#
loop_
_entity.id
_entity.type
_entity.pdbx_description
1 polymer ?
#
loop_
_entity_poly.entity_id
_entity_poly.type
_entity_poly.pdbx_seq_one_letter_code
_entity_poly.pdbx_strand_id
1 'polypeptide(L)'
;MSAVTLRDVTFTYPGAAAPTLRHVNLDVAEGDFLAIMGANGCGKSTLCKTMNGLIPQFIVGDLEGEVTVAGVDAATSQIGELAQRIGYVYQDFENQLVRPTVIDEASFSCLNFACEDYVERGMRALELCGLADRADSYIWQLSGGQKHLLALAGAIALEPDVIVLDEPVAQLDPYHAERTYEVLRELNEKYGKTIIVIEHHTDFIAEYCKTACLMAFCWFPPESPLAIA
;
A
#
# COMPACT_ATOMS: atom_id res chain seq x y z
N MET A 1 0.97 16.17 11.72
CA MET A 1 2.19 16.08 10.91
C MET A 1 1.85 15.32 9.65
N SER A 2 2.74 15.32 8.63
CA SER A 2 2.48 14.60 7.39
C SER A 2 3.07 13.19 7.49
N ALA A 3 2.27 12.17 7.22
CA ALA A 3 2.74 10.77 7.17
C ALA A 3 3.44 10.48 5.84
N VAL A 4 2.93 11.06 4.74
CA VAL A 4 3.53 10.93 3.41
C VAL A 4 3.56 12.29 2.74
N THR A 5 4.69 12.65 2.15
CA THR A 5 4.86 13.89 1.40
C THR A 5 5.55 13.61 0.08
N LEU A 6 4.95 14.04 -1.02
CA LEU A 6 5.56 14.07 -2.34
C LEU A 6 5.70 15.52 -2.78
N ARG A 7 6.87 15.89 -3.28
CA ARG A 7 7.17 17.25 -3.76
C ARG A 7 7.74 17.15 -5.18
N ASP A 8 6.98 17.66 -6.13
CA ASP A 8 7.36 17.78 -7.55
C ASP A 8 7.83 16.45 -8.17
N VAL A 9 7.18 15.33 -7.80
CA VAL A 9 7.63 14.00 -8.18
C VAL A 9 7.31 13.71 -9.64
N THR A 10 8.37 13.46 -10.40
CA THR A 10 8.31 13.03 -11.82
C THR A 10 9.03 11.70 -11.96
N PHE A 11 8.42 10.73 -12.64
CA PHE A 11 9.04 9.42 -12.87
C PHE A 11 8.84 8.93 -14.30
N THR A 12 9.94 8.51 -14.91
CA THR A 12 9.98 7.95 -16.28
C THR A 12 10.58 6.55 -16.28
N TYR A 13 9.83 5.57 -16.79
CA TYR A 13 10.36 4.22 -16.98
C TYR A 13 11.39 4.20 -18.12
N PRO A 14 12.39 3.28 -18.10
CA PRO A 14 13.39 3.18 -19.16
C PRO A 14 12.74 2.95 -20.54
N GLY A 15 13.11 3.76 -21.50
CA GLY A 15 12.60 3.67 -22.87
C GLY A 15 11.17 4.21 -23.07
N ALA A 16 10.52 4.75 -22.04
CA ALA A 16 9.25 5.43 -22.22
C ALA A 16 9.42 6.78 -22.90
N ALA A 17 8.49 7.11 -23.79
CA ALA A 17 8.51 8.39 -24.53
C ALA A 17 8.08 9.59 -23.65
N ALA A 18 7.45 9.33 -22.49
CA ALA A 18 6.95 10.36 -21.59
C ALA A 18 6.92 9.85 -20.14
N PRO A 19 7.01 10.78 -19.16
CA PRO A 19 6.87 10.44 -17.74
C PRO A 19 5.53 9.80 -17.42
N THR A 20 5.56 8.78 -16.54
CA THR A 20 4.36 8.17 -15.95
C THR A 20 3.79 9.03 -14.83
N LEU A 21 4.66 9.61 -14.01
CA LEU A 21 4.31 10.62 -13.00
C LEU A 21 4.87 11.95 -13.46
N ARG A 22 4.10 13.03 -13.31
CA ARG A 22 4.49 14.37 -13.75
C ARG A 22 4.17 15.40 -12.67
N HIS A 23 5.21 15.99 -12.09
CA HIS A 23 5.10 17.06 -11.10
C HIS A 23 4.08 16.79 -10.00
N VAL A 24 4.01 15.52 -9.51
CA VAL A 24 3.03 15.12 -8.51
C VAL A 24 3.39 15.73 -7.17
N ASN A 25 2.41 16.42 -6.59
CA ASN A 25 2.48 16.95 -5.24
C ASN A 25 1.34 16.33 -4.42
N LEU A 26 1.69 15.68 -3.30
CA LEU A 26 0.73 15.04 -2.41
C LEU A 26 1.21 15.18 -0.97
N ASP A 27 0.28 15.51 -0.09
CA ASP A 27 0.52 15.60 1.35
C ASP A 27 -0.57 14.80 2.07
N VAL A 28 -0.19 13.72 2.75
CA VAL A 28 -1.10 12.84 3.48
C VAL A 28 -0.86 13.04 4.97
N ALA A 29 -1.87 13.49 5.69
CA ALA A 29 -1.78 13.70 7.12
C ALA A 29 -1.65 12.38 7.90
N GLU A 30 -1.00 12.42 9.06
CA GLU A 30 -1.00 11.28 9.99
C GLU A 30 -2.43 10.92 10.41
N GLY A 31 -2.76 9.62 10.39
CA GLY A 31 -4.09 9.11 10.71
C GLY A 31 -5.15 9.41 9.65
N ASP A 32 -4.75 9.83 8.45
CA ASP A 32 -5.67 9.94 7.31
C ASP A 32 -6.02 8.55 6.74
N PHE A 33 -7.15 8.48 6.06
CA PHE A 33 -7.56 7.33 5.24
C PHE A 33 -7.81 7.85 3.82
N LEU A 34 -6.78 7.80 2.99
CA LEU A 34 -6.76 8.37 1.65
C LEU A 34 -7.12 7.32 0.59
N ALA A 35 -8.08 7.64 -0.27
CA ALA A 35 -8.29 6.92 -1.53
C ALA A 35 -7.55 7.60 -2.69
N ILE A 36 -6.77 6.84 -3.45
CA ILE A 36 -6.20 7.25 -4.73
C ILE A 36 -7.05 6.68 -5.85
N MET A 37 -7.70 7.55 -6.60
CA MET A 37 -8.60 7.23 -7.71
C MET A 37 -7.98 7.64 -9.04
N GLY A 38 -8.46 7.07 -10.13
CA GLY A 38 -8.06 7.47 -11.48
C GLY A 38 -8.15 6.33 -12.49
N ALA A 39 -8.08 6.65 -13.78
CA ALA A 39 -8.15 5.68 -14.86
C ALA A 39 -7.02 4.64 -14.80
N ASN A 40 -7.24 3.45 -15.38
CA ASN A 40 -6.17 2.46 -15.50
C ASN A 40 -5.01 3.03 -16.32
N GLY A 41 -3.78 2.80 -15.87
CA GLY A 41 -2.57 3.31 -16.51
C GLY A 41 -2.21 4.77 -16.18
N CYS A 42 -2.97 5.50 -15.34
CA CYS A 42 -2.62 6.87 -14.97
C CYS A 42 -1.47 7.00 -13.96
N GLY A 43 -0.89 5.88 -13.50
CA GLY A 43 0.30 5.90 -12.63
C GLY A 43 0.04 5.64 -11.14
N LYS A 44 -1.16 5.24 -10.71
CA LYS A 44 -1.49 5.00 -9.29
C LYS A 44 -0.52 4.01 -8.60
N SER A 45 -0.37 2.82 -9.17
CA SER A 45 0.56 1.81 -8.61
C SER A 45 2.02 2.26 -8.72
N THR A 46 2.38 3.07 -9.74
CA THR A 46 3.72 3.68 -9.84
C THR A 46 3.93 4.66 -8.70
N LEU A 47 2.93 5.50 -8.39
CA LEU A 47 2.98 6.42 -7.27
C LEU A 47 3.17 5.68 -5.93
N CYS A 48 2.41 4.62 -5.68
CA CYS A 48 2.57 3.82 -4.47
C CYS A 48 3.94 3.13 -4.38
N LYS A 49 4.52 2.72 -5.53
CA LYS A 49 5.87 2.14 -5.59
C LYS A 49 6.99 3.16 -5.31
N THR A 50 6.75 4.45 -5.48
CA THR A 50 7.71 5.47 -5.01
C THR A 50 7.67 5.61 -3.48
N MET A 51 6.50 5.44 -2.87
CA MET A 51 6.35 5.56 -1.41
C MET A 51 7.02 4.40 -0.66
N ASN A 52 6.99 3.17 -1.21
CA ASN A 52 7.61 2.01 -0.55
C ASN A 52 9.07 1.78 -0.95
N GLY A 53 9.68 2.71 -1.71
CA GLY A 53 11.08 2.66 -2.12
C GLY A 53 11.41 1.63 -3.20
N LEU A 54 10.43 0.89 -3.74
CA LEU A 54 10.68 0.03 -4.90
C LEU A 54 11.17 0.84 -6.10
N ILE A 55 10.65 2.04 -6.27
CA ILE A 55 11.16 3.05 -7.19
C ILE A 55 11.95 4.07 -6.36
N PRO A 56 13.20 4.36 -6.70
CA PRO A 56 13.98 3.87 -7.85
C PRO A 56 14.87 2.66 -7.54
N GLN A 57 14.85 2.10 -6.32
CA GLN A 57 15.88 1.18 -5.84
C GLN A 57 15.87 -0.20 -6.54
N PHE A 58 14.70 -0.73 -6.88
CA PHE A 58 14.52 -2.02 -7.56
C PHE A 58 13.90 -1.87 -8.94
N ILE A 59 13.06 -0.86 -9.12
CA ILE A 59 12.45 -0.54 -10.42
C ILE A 59 13.20 0.66 -10.97
N VAL A 60 14.08 0.37 -11.93
CA VAL A 60 14.95 1.38 -12.55
C VAL A 60 14.11 2.39 -13.35
N GLY A 61 14.53 3.64 -13.32
CA GLY A 61 13.93 4.75 -14.07
C GLY A 61 14.45 6.08 -13.55
N ASP A 62 14.09 7.15 -14.24
CA ASP A 62 14.49 8.51 -13.88
C ASP A 62 13.44 9.06 -12.90
N LEU A 63 13.81 9.18 -11.63
CA LEU A 63 13.01 9.78 -10.57
C LEU A 63 13.55 11.16 -10.21
N GLU A 64 12.70 12.17 -10.30
CA GLU A 64 12.96 13.54 -9.86
C GLU A 64 11.96 13.94 -8.75
N GLY A 65 12.33 14.94 -7.93
CA GLY A 65 11.53 15.38 -6.80
C GLY A 65 11.84 14.60 -5.52
N GLU A 66 11.01 14.79 -4.50
CA GLU A 66 11.22 14.23 -3.16
C GLU A 66 10.02 13.40 -2.71
N VAL A 67 10.28 12.24 -2.12
CA VAL A 67 9.27 11.35 -1.52
C VAL A 67 9.68 11.04 -0.09
N THR A 68 8.89 11.49 0.87
CA THR A 68 9.13 11.25 2.29
C THR A 68 7.97 10.44 2.88
N VAL A 69 8.27 9.37 3.62
CA VAL A 69 7.28 8.52 4.30
C VAL A 69 7.67 8.37 5.77
N ALA A 70 6.79 8.77 6.66
CA ALA A 70 7.03 8.77 8.12
C ALA A 70 8.39 9.40 8.50
N GLY A 71 8.76 10.51 7.84
CA GLY A 71 10.00 11.23 8.06
C GLY A 71 11.25 10.63 7.38
N VAL A 72 11.10 9.54 6.61
CA VAL A 72 12.20 8.84 5.93
C VAL A 72 12.12 9.14 4.42
N ASP A 73 13.25 9.49 3.80
CA ASP A 73 13.36 9.66 2.34
C ASP A 73 13.26 8.28 1.64
N ALA A 74 12.19 8.07 0.89
CA ALA A 74 11.92 6.79 0.26
C ALA A 74 12.87 6.44 -0.89
N ALA A 75 13.48 7.43 -1.53
CA ALA A 75 14.37 7.21 -2.68
C ALA A 75 15.80 6.80 -2.26
N THR A 76 16.28 7.32 -1.13
CA THR A 76 17.70 7.21 -0.73
C THR A 76 17.94 6.38 0.53
N SER A 77 16.92 6.18 1.37
CA SER A 77 17.05 5.41 2.61
C SER A 77 17.17 3.91 2.35
N GLN A 78 17.71 3.19 3.32
CA GLN A 78 17.76 1.73 3.23
C GLN A 78 16.34 1.16 3.22
N ILE A 79 16.08 0.20 2.33
CA ILE A 79 14.77 -0.46 2.21
C ILE A 79 14.29 -1.06 3.54
N GLY A 80 15.21 -1.61 4.36
CA GLY A 80 14.87 -2.15 5.67
C GLY A 80 14.35 -1.08 6.65
N GLU A 81 14.85 0.15 6.59
CA GLU A 81 14.35 1.25 7.40
C GLU A 81 12.93 1.65 6.95
N LEU A 82 12.74 1.78 5.65
CA LEU A 82 11.45 2.14 5.07
C LEU A 82 10.40 1.06 5.30
N ALA A 83 10.76 -0.23 5.19
CA ALA A 83 9.85 -1.36 5.41
C ALA A 83 9.31 -1.47 6.85
N GLN A 84 9.95 -0.84 7.83
CA GLN A 84 9.43 -0.71 9.18
C GLN A 84 8.40 0.42 9.32
N ARG A 85 8.36 1.35 8.37
CA ARG A 85 7.47 2.53 8.37
C ARG A 85 6.24 2.36 7.50
N ILE A 86 6.37 1.55 6.44
CA ILE A 86 5.31 1.36 5.46
C ILE A 86 5.04 -0.12 5.22
N GLY A 87 3.81 -0.57 5.48
CA GLY A 87 3.29 -1.86 5.04
C GLY A 87 2.67 -1.74 3.65
N TYR A 88 2.88 -2.73 2.79
CA TYR A 88 2.34 -2.72 1.43
C TYR A 88 1.65 -4.04 1.09
N VAL A 89 0.42 -3.96 0.57
CA VAL A 89 -0.31 -5.10 0.02
C VAL A 89 -0.49 -4.89 -1.48
N TYR A 90 0.04 -5.83 -2.27
CA TYR A 90 -0.02 -5.77 -3.73
C TYR A 90 -1.39 -6.20 -4.27
N GLN A 91 -1.76 -5.70 -5.45
CA GLN A 91 -2.94 -6.14 -6.19
C GLN A 91 -2.94 -7.67 -6.41
N ASP A 92 -1.79 -8.24 -6.77
CA ASP A 92 -1.58 -9.69 -6.84
C ASP A 92 -0.94 -10.19 -5.53
N PHE A 93 -1.74 -10.24 -4.48
CA PHE A 93 -1.32 -10.60 -3.13
C PHE A 93 -0.83 -12.06 -3.01
N GLU A 94 -1.24 -12.96 -3.90
CA GLU A 94 -0.77 -14.37 -3.86
C GLU A 94 0.73 -14.47 -4.09
N ASN A 95 1.31 -13.58 -4.91
CA ASN A 95 2.76 -13.51 -5.13
C ASN A 95 3.53 -12.96 -3.92
N GLN A 96 2.84 -12.41 -2.94
CA GLN A 96 3.44 -11.90 -1.71
C GLN A 96 3.61 -13.00 -0.66
N LEU A 97 2.81 -14.08 -0.73
CA LEU A 97 2.81 -15.17 0.24
C LEU A 97 3.92 -16.16 -0.07
N VAL A 98 4.88 -16.31 0.85
CA VAL A 98 6.12 -17.09 0.62
C VAL A 98 6.34 -18.20 1.64
N ARG A 99 5.62 -18.22 2.77
CA ARG A 99 5.77 -19.22 3.82
C ARG A 99 4.68 -20.28 3.73
N PRO A 100 4.94 -21.52 4.22
CA PRO A 100 3.97 -22.60 4.07
C PRO A 100 2.77 -22.52 5.02
N THR A 101 2.92 -21.95 6.23
CA THR A 101 1.87 -21.89 7.23
C THR A 101 1.41 -20.43 7.46
N VAL A 102 0.20 -20.27 7.95
CA VAL A 102 -0.43 -18.98 8.19
C VAL A 102 0.34 -18.17 9.23
N ILE A 103 0.74 -18.80 10.34
CA ILE A 103 1.51 -18.09 11.38
C ILE A 103 2.93 -17.74 10.91
N ASP A 104 3.59 -18.62 10.16
CA ASP A 104 4.91 -18.34 9.61
C ASP A 104 4.86 -17.15 8.65
N GLU A 105 3.81 -17.05 7.82
CA GLU A 105 3.63 -15.94 6.89
C GLU A 105 3.36 -14.64 7.62
N ALA A 106 2.42 -14.64 8.55
CA ALA A 106 2.09 -13.43 9.33
C ALA A 106 3.28 -12.92 10.14
N SER A 107 4.15 -13.81 10.62
CA SER A 107 5.32 -13.47 11.44
C SER A 107 6.58 -13.18 10.61
N PHE A 108 6.57 -13.43 9.30
CA PHE A 108 7.77 -13.45 8.47
C PHE A 108 8.53 -12.13 8.43
N SER A 109 7.82 -11.02 8.31
CA SER A 109 8.43 -9.69 8.36
C SER A 109 9.13 -9.44 9.70
N CYS A 110 8.48 -9.74 10.81
CA CYS A 110 9.04 -9.56 12.16
C CYS A 110 10.28 -10.46 12.38
N LEU A 111 10.25 -11.70 11.89
CA LEU A 111 11.40 -12.60 11.95
C LEU A 111 12.60 -12.03 11.17
N ASN A 112 12.38 -11.48 9.97
CA ASN A 112 13.45 -10.88 9.15
C ASN A 112 14.08 -9.65 9.82
N PHE A 113 13.31 -8.92 10.61
CA PHE A 113 13.80 -7.79 11.41
C PHE A 113 14.32 -8.19 12.79
N ALA A 114 14.49 -9.50 13.05
CA ALA A 114 14.98 -10.06 14.31
C ALA A 114 14.19 -9.57 15.55
N CYS A 115 12.88 -9.36 15.41
CA CYS A 115 12.02 -9.10 16.55
C CYS A 115 11.95 -10.34 17.46
N GLU A 116 12.24 -10.20 18.74
CA GLU A 116 12.20 -11.34 19.67
C GLU A 116 10.78 -11.89 19.83
N ASP A 117 9.76 -11.01 19.73
CA ASP A 117 8.33 -11.30 19.84
C ASP A 117 7.65 -11.52 18.48
N TYR A 118 8.37 -12.05 17.47
CA TYR A 118 7.85 -12.14 16.09
C TYR A 118 6.58 -13.01 15.98
N VAL A 119 6.47 -14.09 16.75
CA VAL A 119 5.29 -14.97 16.73
C VAL A 119 4.08 -14.26 17.35
N GLU A 120 4.28 -13.59 18.49
CA GLU A 120 3.21 -12.84 19.17
C GLU A 120 2.71 -11.68 18.30
N ARG A 121 3.60 -11.00 17.57
CA ARG A 121 3.21 -9.96 16.58
C ARG A 121 2.40 -10.56 15.45
N GLY A 122 2.86 -11.67 14.88
CA GLY A 122 2.11 -12.40 13.86
C GLY A 122 0.73 -12.82 14.34
N MET A 123 0.61 -13.37 15.57
CA MET A 123 -0.69 -13.75 16.16
C MET A 123 -1.62 -12.54 16.32
N ARG A 124 -1.13 -11.41 16.86
CA ARG A 124 -1.94 -10.18 16.96
C ARG A 124 -2.45 -9.70 15.60
N ALA A 125 -1.60 -9.77 14.57
CA ALA A 125 -2.00 -9.42 13.21
C ALA A 125 -3.06 -10.38 12.65
N LEU A 126 -2.94 -11.69 12.91
CA LEU A 126 -3.95 -12.70 12.56
C LEU A 126 -5.27 -12.48 13.31
N GLU A 127 -5.23 -12.12 14.59
CA GLU A 127 -6.43 -11.78 15.38
C GLU A 127 -7.19 -10.60 14.76
N LEU A 128 -6.49 -9.52 14.41
CA LEU A 128 -7.08 -8.35 13.73
C LEU A 128 -7.73 -8.74 12.39
N CYS A 129 -7.07 -9.60 11.63
CA CYS A 129 -7.56 -10.07 10.34
C CYS A 129 -8.61 -11.20 10.44
N GLY A 130 -8.90 -11.73 11.65
CA GLY A 130 -9.87 -12.81 11.86
C GLY A 130 -9.38 -14.17 11.39
N LEU A 131 -8.08 -14.43 11.44
CA LEU A 131 -7.43 -15.66 11.00
C LEU A 131 -6.73 -16.45 12.12
N ALA A 132 -6.90 -16.04 13.39
CA ALA A 132 -6.20 -16.66 14.52
C ALA A 132 -6.51 -18.16 14.68
N ASP A 133 -7.74 -18.59 14.38
CA ASP A 133 -8.16 -19.99 14.38
C ASP A 133 -7.54 -20.82 13.25
N ARG A 134 -6.88 -20.18 12.29
CA ARG A 134 -6.20 -20.78 11.15
C ARG A 134 -4.67 -20.72 11.25
N ALA A 135 -4.11 -20.26 12.37
CA ALA A 135 -2.67 -20.04 12.53
C ALA A 135 -1.80 -21.26 12.11
N ASP A 136 -2.22 -22.46 12.49
CA ASP A 136 -1.52 -23.71 12.19
C ASP A 136 -1.88 -24.30 10.80
N SER A 137 -2.79 -23.67 10.06
CA SER A 137 -3.21 -24.13 8.73
C SER A 137 -2.12 -23.85 7.69
N TYR A 138 -2.11 -24.65 6.65
CA TYR A 138 -1.29 -24.35 5.48
C TYR A 138 -1.98 -23.30 4.59
N ILE A 139 -1.19 -22.42 3.96
CA ILE A 139 -1.71 -21.32 3.12
C ILE A 139 -2.62 -21.81 1.99
N TRP A 140 -2.31 -22.97 1.38
CA TRP A 140 -3.14 -23.54 0.30
C TRP A 140 -4.52 -24.06 0.75
N GLN A 141 -4.76 -24.14 2.06
CA GLN A 141 -6.07 -24.47 2.63
C GLN A 141 -6.98 -23.27 2.81
N LEU A 142 -6.45 -22.05 2.61
CA LEU A 142 -7.19 -20.81 2.71
C LEU A 142 -7.94 -20.49 1.41
N SER A 143 -9.12 -19.86 1.53
CA SER A 143 -9.79 -19.22 0.39
C SER A 143 -9.00 -18.02 -0.13
N GLY A 144 -9.33 -17.53 -1.34
CA GLY A 144 -8.69 -16.31 -1.89
C GLY A 144 -8.82 -15.10 -0.95
N GLY A 145 -10.02 -14.86 -0.39
CA GLY A 145 -10.23 -13.78 0.56
C GLY A 145 -9.45 -13.96 1.87
N GLN A 146 -9.34 -15.19 2.37
CA GLN A 146 -8.49 -15.46 3.55
C GLN A 146 -7.02 -15.26 3.26
N LYS A 147 -6.53 -15.60 2.07
CA LYS A 147 -5.14 -15.31 1.66
C LYS A 147 -4.88 -13.82 1.56
N HIS A 148 -5.85 -13.03 1.08
CA HIS A 148 -5.74 -11.57 1.06
C HIS A 148 -5.61 -11.00 2.47
N LEU A 149 -6.47 -11.43 3.40
CA LEU A 149 -6.37 -11.04 4.81
C LEU A 149 -5.06 -11.49 5.46
N LEU A 150 -4.50 -12.62 5.03
CA LEU A 150 -3.17 -13.08 5.48
C LEU A 150 -2.05 -12.17 4.94
N ALA A 151 -2.10 -11.76 3.68
CA ALA A 151 -1.15 -10.79 3.13
C ALA A 151 -1.21 -9.45 3.88
N LEU A 152 -2.42 -9.00 4.23
CA LEU A 152 -2.60 -7.83 5.09
C LEU A 152 -2.01 -8.06 6.49
N ALA A 153 -2.24 -9.23 7.12
CA ALA A 153 -1.66 -9.56 8.42
C ALA A 153 -0.13 -9.49 8.39
N GLY A 154 0.52 -10.06 7.37
CA GLY A 154 1.98 -9.97 7.19
C GLY A 154 2.49 -8.55 7.00
N ALA A 155 1.74 -7.69 6.32
CA ALA A 155 2.09 -6.28 6.10
C ALA A 155 1.97 -5.43 7.39
N ILE A 156 1.02 -5.75 8.29
CA ILE A 156 0.78 -4.98 9.51
C ILE A 156 1.51 -5.52 10.76
N ALA A 157 2.10 -6.71 10.69
CA ALA A 157 2.75 -7.35 11.85
C ALA A 157 3.93 -6.52 12.42
N LEU A 158 4.63 -5.76 11.59
CA LEU A 158 5.66 -4.81 12.02
C LEU A 158 5.09 -3.51 12.64
N GLU A 159 3.75 -3.36 12.68
CA GLU A 159 3.05 -2.19 13.19
C GLU A 159 3.45 -0.87 12.47
N PRO A 160 3.54 -0.86 11.12
CA PRO A 160 4.01 0.30 10.37
C PRO A 160 3.12 1.53 10.61
N ASP A 161 3.67 2.72 10.37
CA ASP A 161 2.94 3.99 10.53
C ASP A 161 1.98 4.24 9.36
N VAL A 162 2.36 3.76 8.17
CA VAL A 162 1.61 3.91 6.92
C VAL A 162 1.32 2.53 6.32
N ILE A 163 0.11 2.31 5.83
CA ILE A 163 -0.30 1.07 5.17
C ILE A 163 -0.87 1.43 3.80
N VAL A 164 -0.29 0.84 2.75
CA VAL A 164 -0.70 1.06 1.35
C VAL A 164 -1.26 -0.23 0.77
N LEU A 165 -2.43 -0.15 0.14
CA LEU A 165 -3.04 -1.28 -0.54
C LEU A 165 -3.36 -0.91 -2.00
N ASP A 166 -2.92 -1.76 -2.91
CA ASP A 166 -3.16 -1.58 -4.35
C ASP A 166 -4.34 -2.44 -4.78
N GLU A 167 -5.51 -1.83 -5.00
CA GLU A 167 -6.79 -2.45 -5.38
C GLU A 167 -7.20 -3.63 -4.46
N PRO A 168 -7.34 -3.39 -3.15
CA PRO A 168 -7.44 -4.46 -2.14
C PRO A 168 -8.68 -5.36 -2.29
N VAL A 169 -9.71 -4.94 -3.04
CA VAL A 169 -10.95 -5.70 -3.14
C VAL A 169 -11.30 -6.16 -4.55
N ALA A 170 -10.44 -5.86 -5.54
CA ALA A 170 -10.73 -6.13 -6.97
C ALA A 170 -11.03 -7.61 -7.29
N GLN A 171 -10.56 -8.55 -6.47
CA GLN A 171 -10.71 -10.00 -6.68
C GLN A 171 -11.44 -10.71 -5.54
N LEU A 172 -12.05 -9.95 -4.62
CA LEU A 172 -12.70 -10.49 -3.43
C LEU A 172 -14.22 -10.59 -3.61
N ASP A 173 -14.81 -11.58 -2.95
CA ASP A 173 -16.25 -11.59 -2.74
C ASP A 173 -16.66 -10.47 -1.76
N PRO A 174 -17.94 -10.07 -1.76
CA PRO A 174 -18.41 -8.93 -0.95
C PRO A 174 -18.11 -9.05 0.54
N TYR A 175 -18.17 -10.25 1.11
CA TYR A 175 -17.90 -10.47 2.53
C TYR A 175 -16.44 -10.18 2.89
N HIS A 176 -15.48 -10.72 2.11
CA HIS A 176 -14.06 -10.48 2.36
C HIS A 176 -13.65 -9.05 2.00
N ALA A 177 -14.29 -8.43 1.01
CA ALA A 177 -14.08 -7.02 0.68
C ALA A 177 -14.46 -6.12 1.86
N GLU A 178 -15.67 -6.29 2.41
CA GLU A 178 -16.14 -5.55 3.58
C GLU A 178 -15.23 -5.81 4.79
N ARG A 179 -14.89 -7.08 5.05
CA ARG A 179 -14.01 -7.44 6.16
C ARG A 179 -12.64 -6.78 6.06
N THR A 180 -12.06 -6.68 4.86
CA THR A 180 -10.79 -5.98 4.64
C THR A 180 -10.91 -4.51 5.06
N TYR A 181 -11.95 -3.81 4.61
CA TYR A 181 -12.14 -2.40 4.97
C TYR A 181 -12.46 -2.20 6.47
N GLU A 182 -13.16 -3.12 7.12
CA GLU A 182 -13.35 -3.09 8.57
C GLU A 182 -12.01 -3.16 9.32
N VAL A 183 -11.09 -4.06 8.90
CA VAL A 183 -9.74 -4.15 9.48
C VAL A 183 -8.98 -2.85 9.27
N LEU A 184 -9.02 -2.27 8.05
CA LEU A 184 -8.37 -1.00 7.75
C LEU A 184 -8.93 0.15 8.59
N ARG A 185 -10.26 0.22 8.76
CA ARG A 185 -10.92 1.19 9.64
C ARG A 185 -10.47 1.03 11.09
N GLU A 186 -10.40 -0.20 11.59
CA GLU A 186 -9.92 -0.46 12.94
C GLU A 186 -8.47 0.00 13.13
N LEU A 187 -7.58 -0.30 12.18
CA LEU A 187 -6.19 0.16 12.17
C LEU A 187 -6.09 1.70 12.16
N ASN A 188 -6.96 2.36 11.39
CA ASN A 188 -6.99 3.81 11.32
C ASN A 188 -7.56 4.46 12.59
N GLU A 189 -8.74 4.04 13.05
CA GLU A 189 -9.46 4.71 14.14
C GLU A 189 -8.92 4.36 15.52
N LYS A 190 -8.57 3.08 15.78
CA LYS A 190 -8.11 2.63 17.10
C LYS A 190 -6.60 2.73 17.26
N TYR A 191 -5.84 2.45 16.19
CA TYR A 191 -4.38 2.41 16.24
C TYR A 191 -3.72 3.65 15.60
N GLY A 192 -4.51 4.58 15.05
CA GLY A 192 -4.02 5.84 14.49
C GLY A 192 -3.17 5.68 13.22
N LYS A 193 -3.25 4.54 12.55
CA LYS A 193 -2.46 4.27 11.34
C LYS A 193 -2.95 5.08 10.15
N THR A 194 -2.04 5.54 9.32
CA THR A 194 -2.36 6.20 8.06
C THR A 194 -2.60 5.14 6.99
N ILE A 195 -3.76 5.20 6.33
CA ILE A 195 -4.15 4.23 5.30
C ILE A 195 -4.20 4.91 3.94
N ILE A 196 -3.60 4.30 2.94
CA ILE A 196 -3.67 4.74 1.54
C ILE A 196 -4.15 3.56 0.71
N VAL A 197 -5.28 3.71 0.01
CA VAL A 197 -5.81 2.67 -0.88
C VAL A 197 -5.89 3.19 -2.31
N ILE A 198 -5.47 2.38 -3.28
CA ILE A 198 -5.88 2.57 -4.67
C ILE A 198 -7.23 1.88 -4.81
N GLU A 199 -8.27 2.62 -5.19
CA GLU A 199 -9.61 2.07 -5.20
C GLU A 199 -10.46 2.65 -6.33
N HIS A 200 -11.35 1.83 -6.86
CA HIS A 200 -12.31 2.17 -7.92
C HIS A 200 -13.76 2.10 -7.46
N HIS A 201 -14.04 1.38 -6.37
CA HIS A 201 -15.38 1.19 -5.83
C HIS A 201 -15.78 2.41 -4.99
N THR A 202 -16.63 3.25 -5.55
CA THR A 202 -17.06 4.51 -4.91
C THR A 202 -17.78 4.31 -3.58
N ASP A 203 -18.45 3.18 -3.39
CA ASP A 203 -19.16 2.87 -2.15
C ASP A 203 -18.19 2.70 -0.97
N PHE A 204 -17.10 1.92 -1.16
CA PHE A 204 -16.05 1.79 -0.14
C PHE A 204 -15.34 3.11 0.13
N ILE A 205 -15.07 3.90 -0.92
CA ILE A 205 -14.45 5.22 -0.75
C ILE A 205 -15.34 6.12 0.09
N ALA A 206 -16.62 6.19 -0.22
CA ALA A 206 -17.57 7.07 0.49
C ALA A 206 -17.79 6.65 1.95
N GLU A 207 -17.71 5.34 2.24
CA GLU A 207 -17.96 4.79 3.58
C GLU A 207 -16.73 4.85 4.49
N TYR A 208 -15.54 4.57 3.95
CA TYR A 208 -14.35 4.35 4.77
C TYR A 208 -13.28 5.44 4.65
N CYS A 209 -13.16 6.10 3.50
CA CYS A 209 -12.07 7.05 3.28
C CYS A 209 -12.44 8.45 3.79
N LYS A 210 -11.46 9.13 4.41
CA LYS A 210 -11.60 10.52 4.89
C LYS A 210 -11.30 11.53 3.79
N THR A 211 -10.35 11.18 2.92
CA THR A 211 -9.89 12.03 1.82
C THR A 211 -9.78 11.22 0.52
N ALA A 212 -9.83 11.90 -0.62
CA ALA A 212 -9.64 11.28 -1.92
C ALA A 212 -8.75 12.14 -2.82
N CYS A 213 -7.83 11.47 -3.53
CA CYS A 213 -6.98 12.07 -4.54
C CYS A 213 -7.35 11.51 -5.91
N LEU A 214 -7.69 12.38 -6.87
CA LEU A 214 -7.98 11.98 -8.24
C LEU A 214 -6.74 12.16 -9.11
N MET A 215 -6.15 11.06 -9.57
CA MET A 215 -5.09 11.08 -10.56
C MET A 215 -5.69 11.12 -11.98
N ALA A 216 -5.44 12.19 -12.71
CA ALA A 216 -5.84 12.34 -14.10
C ALA A 216 -4.67 12.01 -15.03
N PHE A 217 -4.95 11.26 -16.11
CA PHE A 217 -3.98 11.08 -17.20
C PHE A 217 -4.07 12.29 -18.11
N CYS A 218 -3.16 13.26 -17.96
CA CYS A 218 -3.07 14.39 -18.87
C CYS A 218 -2.27 13.98 -20.11
N TRP A 219 -2.88 13.19 -21.01
CA TRP A 219 -2.34 13.03 -22.37
C TRP A 219 -2.92 14.15 -23.24
N PHE A 220 -2.26 15.31 -23.25
CA PHE A 220 -2.48 16.32 -24.26
C PHE A 220 -1.36 16.18 -25.29
N PRO A 221 -1.65 15.91 -26.57
CA PRO A 221 -0.65 16.09 -27.60
C PRO A 221 -0.19 17.55 -27.55
N PRO A 222 1.10 17.83 -27.83
CA PRO A 222 1.69 19.17 -27.68
C PRO A 222 1.01 20.29 -28.48
N GLU A 223 0.04 19.98 -29.31
CA GLU A 223 -0.71 20.92 -30.15
C GLU A 223 -2.19 21.09 -29.77
N SER A 224 -2.61 20.58 -28.59
CA SER A 224 -4.02 20.71 -28.17
C SER A 224 -4.30 22.09 -27.56
N PRO A 225 -5.32 22.85 -28.07
CA PRO A 225 -5.70 24.14 -27.51
C PRO A 225 -6.39 24.07 -26.13
N LEU A 226 -6.45 22.91 -25.50
CA LEU A 226 -7.07 22.65 -24.20
C LEU A 226 -6.06 22.52 -23.05
N ALA A 227 -4.83 22.98 -23.19
CA ALA A 227 -3.90 23.17 -22.09
C ALA A 227 -4.37 24.37 -21.26
N ILE A 228 -5.37 24.17 -20.41
CA ILE A 228 -5.74 25.12 -19.37
C ILE A 228 -5.21 24.60 -18.05
N ALA A 229 -4.44 25.47 -17.42
CA ALA A 229 -3.72 25.42 -16.17
C ALA A 229 -4.30 24.55 -15.06
#